data_5a23163013d1884c83e95306d783fe94
#
_entry.id   5a23163013d1884c83e95306d783fe94
#
_cell.length_a   1.000
_cell.length_b   1.000
_cell.length_c   1.000
_cell.angle_alpha   90.00
_cell.angle_beta   90.00
_cell.angle_gamma   90.00
#
_symmetry.space_group_name_H-M   'P 1'
#
loop_
_entity.id
_entity.type
_entity.pdbx_description
1 polymer ?
#
loop_
_entity_poly.entity_id
_entity_poly.type
_entity_poly.pdbx_seq_one_letter_code
_entity_poly.pdbx_strand_id
1 'polypeptide(L)'
;MKFKIHKIPYLFVLLGIFCIFTHFKHTPLAALENIMDVDEITPGMKGYGKTVFIGDRIEIFNVEVLGILKNWEAKSNMVLIRMSGGPLENSGIIAGMSGSPVYINNRLIGAVAYGWSFAKEAVAGVTPINEMKNTLLNIQAQQKDISLTSNDWELPSPSENEQELTSQTTPLIPQEATNPELNNAKLTPILSPLIVSGIDGRTLQKMQPLFNNYGLYPLQGGNYVLPANPISEGNKITSENTKLVPGASVAAILIKGDLSAAVVGTVTYTDGDNVLAFGHPFLQTGNTDLPMASAYVYTILSSLSNSIKMASPLEIVGRINQDRRAGIAGTHGESSKMVPCQIEVEGTQKLKYKFEIIDNKLLTPSLVLMAAHSAVLSTEKMLGEKSVSIKLSAQIEGYEKPVVIENIFYELDQSWFPLNHIIQPFAMIMNNQFQKVHIKQIDLKIKVSDSRQTAYIEAIKVNKKQVKPGDALQVDVRLKPFTGECFYQTVTMQIPEDILPGSMLNVTACDAMYGQALNMGRSAGKYLPTNFEQLLHYVENMERNNSLMVRILLHKKGVTYKGEGFPSLPTSILSIMSYSNQSGIGPLFDEVITRIPTSYVLTGNQSIPISVK
;
A
#
# COMPACT_ATOMS: atom_id res chain seq x y z
N MET A 1 -15.47 -10.82 95.43
CA MET A 1 -15.26 -9.99 94.24
C MET A 1 -14.82 -10.93 93.13
N LYS A 2 -15.70 -11.20 92.16
CA LYS A 2 -15.48 -12.26 91.14
C LYS A 2 -14.89 -11.61 89.87
N PHE A 3 -13.71 -12.00 89.47
CA PHE A 3 -13.14 -11.66 88.11
C PHE A 3 -13.56 -12.72 87.08
N LYS A 4 -14.30 -12.29 86.08
CA LYS A 4 -14.66 -13.09 84.91
C LYS A 4 -13.51 -13.02 83.92
N ILE A 5 -12.92 -14.17 83.57
CA ILE A 5 -11.94 -14.32 82.47
C ILE A 5 -12.71 -14.45 81.15
N HIS A 6 -12.52 -13.49 80.27
CA HIS A 6 -13.08 -13.53 78.91
C HIS A 6 -12.24 -14.47 78.01
N LYS A 7 -12.86 -15.54 77.57
CA LYS A 7 -12.35 -16.36 76.43
C LYS A 7 -12.71 -15.67 75.16
N ILE A 8 -11.72 -15.22 74.39
CA ILE A 8 -11.78 -14.67 72.99
C ILE A 8 -10.57 -15.21 72.23
N PRO A 9 -10.64 -15.45 70.95
CA PRO A 9 -11.23 -16.58 70.24
C PRO A 9 -10.18 -17.15 69.21
N TYR A 10 -9.82 -18.35 69.44
CA TYR A 10 -9.04 -19.14 68.48
C TYR A 10 -9.79 -19.38 67.15
N LEU A 11 -11.09 -19.04 67.09
CA LEU A 11 -11.91 -19.24 65.88
C LEU A 11 -11.58 -18.25 64.71
N PHE A 12 -11.15 -17.02 65.04
CA PHE A 12 -10.80 -16.04 64.01
C PHE A 12 -9.44 -16.27 63.37
N VAL A 13 -8.46 -16.88 64.00
CA VAL A 13 -7.16 -17.22 63.46
C VAL A 13 -7.26 -18.38 62.44
N LEU A 14 -8.14 -19.37 62.74
CA LEU A 14 -8.39 -20.49 61.82
C LEU A 14 -9.15 -20.04 60.55
N LEU A 15 -10.09 -19.06 60.62
CA LEU A 15 -10.77 -18.49 59.47
C LEU A 15 -9.84 -17.62 58.63
N GLY A 16 -8.90 -16.88 59.22
CA GLY A 16 -7.90 -16.09 58.49
C GLY A 16 -6.91 -16.94 57.69
N ILE A 17 -6.50 -18.11 58.25
CA ILE A 17 -5.61 -19.04 57.52
C ILE A 17 -6.35 -19.77 56.41
N PHE A 18 -7.66 -20.06 56.55
CA PHE A 18 -8.46 -20.68 55.50
C PHE A 18 -8.73 -19.71 54.32
N CYS A 19 -8.89 -18.39 54.56
CA CYS A 19 -9.03 -17.38 53.50
C CYS A 19 -7.73 -17.12 52.73
N ILE A 20 -6.55 -17.33 53.35
CA ILE A 20 -5.26 -17.15 52.66
C ILE A 20 -4.98 -18.32 51.68
N PHE A 21 -5.49 -19.53 51.97
CA PHE A 21 -5.31 -20.68 51.05
C PHE A 21 -6.29 -20.72 49.89
N THR A 22 -7.38 -19.96 49.88
CA THR A 22 -8.34 -19.95 48.76
C THR A 22 -8.02 -18.95 47.66
N HIS A 23 -6.94 -18.13 47.77
CA HIS A 23 -6.52 -17.16 46.77
C HIS A 23 -5.24 -17.56 46.03
N PHE A 24 -4.70 -18.77 46.22
CA PHE A 24 -3.82 -19.33 45.21
C PHE A 24 -4.68 -19.69 44.02
N LYS A 25 -4.83 -18.74 43.08
CA LYS A 25 -5.14 -19.07 41.68
C LYS A 25 -4.11 -20.10 41.26
N HIS A 26 -4.51 -21.35 41.11
CA HIS A 26 -3.75 -22.28 40.27
C HIS A 26 -3.60 -21.60 38.92
N THR A 27 -2.48 -20.93 38.71
CA THR A 27 -1.97 -20.74 37.34
C THR A 27 -1.86 -22.18 36.82
N PRO A 28 -2.60 -22.52 35.74
CA PRO A 28 -2.40 -23.81 35.12
C PRO A 28 -0.89 -23.90 34.86
N LEU A 29 -0.27 -24.97 35.34
CA LEU A 29 1.10 -25.33 34.98
C LEU A 29 1.13 -25.23 33.46
N ALA A 30 1.83 -24.23 32.89
CA ALA A 30 1.95 -24.06 31.46
C ALA A 30 2.35 -25.44 30.94
N ALA A 31 1.50 -26.04 30.12
CA ALA A 31 1.79 -27.32 29.48
C ALA A 31 3.18 -27.14 28.87
N LEU A 32 4.15 -27.93 29.30
CA LEU A 32 5.51 -27.91 28.77
C LEU A 32 5.37 -27.92 27.25
N GLU A 33 5.68 -26.78 26.63
CA GLU A 33 5.51 -26.63 25.18
C GLU A 33 6.29 -27.78 24.51
N ASN A 34 5.58 -28.60 23.77
CA ASN A 34 6.14 -29.77 23.12
C ASN A 34 6.89 -29.33 21.86
N ILE A 35 7.94 -28.50 22.05
CA ILE A 35 8.79 -27.89 21.03
C ILE A 35 10.12 -28.65 20.99
N MET A 36 10.64 -28.88 19.81
CA MET A 36 11.97 -29.45 19.55
C MET A 36 12.88 -28.34 19.02
N ASP A 37 14.02 -28.18 19.69
CA ASP A 37 15.04 -27.24 19.23
C ASP A 37 15.72 -27.73 17.95
N VAL A 38 16.24 -26.79 17.14
CA VAL A 38 16.91 -27.12 15.87
C VAL A 38 18.16 -27.98 16.06
N ASP A 39 18.84 -27.85 17.19
CA ASP A 39 20.03 -28.64 17.52
C ASP A 39 19.73 -30.10 17.89
N GLU A 40 18.49 -30.45 18.21
CA GLU A 40 18.01 -31.81 18.44
C GLU A 40 17.65 -32.56 17.14
N ILE A 41 17.51 -31.82 16.03
CA ILE A 41 17.05 -32.36 14.76
C ILE A 41 18.25 -32.99 14.01
N THR A 42 18.03 -34.17 13.45
CA THR A 42 19.05 -34.85 12.64
C THR A 42 18.46 -35.36 11.31
N PRO A 43 19.27 -35.42 10.24
CA PRO A 43 18.83 -35.98 8.97
C PRO A 43 18.29 -37.40 9.13
N GLY A 44 17.28 -37.76 8.36
CA GLY A 44 16.58 -39.05 8.40
C GLY A 44 15.47 -39.15 9.44
N MET A 45 15.32 -38.17 10.34
CA MET A 45 14.14 -38.11 11.24
C MET A 45 12.86 -38.02 10.44
N LYS A 46 11.84 -38.79 10.85
CA LYS A 46 10.52 -38.81 10.24
C LYS A 46 9.48 -38.16 11.15
N GLY A 47 8.49 -37.55 10.54
CA GLY A 47 7.41 -36.88 11.25
C GLY A 47 6.24 -36.59 10.35
N TYR A 48 5.47 -35.58 10.72
CA TYR A 48 4.29 -35.16 9.98
C TYR A 48 4.11 -33.65 10.02
N GLY A 49 3.39 -33.12 9.03
CA GLY A 49 2.91 -31.75 9.05
C GLY A 49 1.39 -31.73 8.97
N LYS A 50 0.80 -30.57 9.26
CA LYS A 50 -0.64 -30.35 9.22
C LYS A 50 -0.97 -29.21 8.26
N THR A 51 -2.02 -29.37 7.46
CA THR A 51 -2.54 -28.31 6.58
C THR A 51 -3.97 -28.61 6.18
N VAL A 52 -4.64 -27.69 5.51
CA VAL A 52 -5.92 -27.92 4.85
C VAL A 52 -5.67 -28.09 3.35
N PHE A 53 -6.09 -29.20 2.75
CA PHE A 53 -6.05 -29.39 1.30
C PHE A 53 -7.40 -29.11 0.66
N ILE A 54 -8.51 -29.39 1.37
CA ILE A 54 -9.87 -29.14 0.91
C ILE A 54 -10.79 -28.79 2.08
N GLY A 55 -11.70 -27.86 1.85
CA GLY A 55 -12.64 -27.40 2.87
C GLY A 55 -11.97 -26.60 3.97
N ASP A 56 -12.25 -26.99 5.21
CA ASP A 56 -11.66 -26.47 6.47
C ASP A 56 -11.02 -27.59 7.30
N ARG A 57 -11.05 -28.84 6.78
CA ARG A 57 -10.53 -30.01 7.45
C ARG A 57 -9.02 -30.03 7.44
N ILE A 58 -8.41 -30.09 8.62
CA ILE A 58 -6.97 -30.25 8.79
C ILE A 58 -6.59 -31.69 8.45
N GLU A 59 -5.63 -31.84 7.54
CA GLU A 59 -5.11 -33.11 7.07
C GLU A 59 -3.61 -33.21 7.37
N ILE A 60 -3.11 -34.46 7.46
CA ILE A 60 -1.72 -34.75 7.79
C ILE A 60 -0.99 -35.16 6.51
N PHE A 61 0.24 -34.66 6.35
CA PHE A 61 1.19 -35.09 5.34
C PHE A 61 2.47 -35.61 6.01
N ASN A 62 3.19 -36.51 5.37
CA ASN A 62 4.43 -37.08 5.90
C ASN A 62 5.62 -36.16 5.66
N VAL A 63 6.57 -36.20 6.58
CA VAL A 63 7.81 -35.40 6.55
C VAL A 63 9.01 -36.29 6.84
N GLU A 64 10.09 -36.10 6.08
CA GLU A 64 11.42 -36.64 6.34
C GLU A 64 12.44 -35.50 6.35
N VAL A 65 13.24 -35.40 7.38
CA VAL A 65 14.33 -34.39 7.49
C VAL A 65 15.47 -34.77 6.56
N LEU A 66 15.82 -33.88 5.65
CA LEU A 66 16.97 -34.03 4.74
C LEU A 66 18.27 -33.45 5.30
N GLY A 67 18.14 -32.34 6.07
CA GLY A 67 19.30 -31.65 6.63
C GLY A 67 18.94 -30.35 7.33
N ILE A 68 19.95 -29.74 7.96
CA ILE A 68 19.84 -28.44 8.60
C ILE A 68 20.84 -27.48 7.96
N LEU A 69 20.36 -26.35 7.44
CA LEU A 69 21.20 -25.27 6.95
C LEU A 69 21.41 -24.29 8.10
N LYS A 70 22.55 -24.43 8.80
CA LYS A 70 22.92 -23.48 9.87
C LYS A 70 23.43 -22.18 9.28
N ASN A 71 23.01 -21.06 9.87
CA ASN A 71 23.30 -19.70 9.38
C ASN A 71 22.96 -19.51 7.88
N TRP A 72 21.87 -20.11 7.45
CA TRP A 72 21.31 -19.93 6.10
C TRP A 72 21.12 -18.45 5.75
N GLU A 73 20.65 -17.66 6.70
CA GLU A 73 20.73 -16.20 6.74
C GLU A 73 21.39 -15.78 8.07
N ALA A 74 21.76 -14.51 8.21
CA ALA A 74 22.40 -14.00 9.40
C ALA A 74 21.62 -14.35 10.68
N LYS A 75 22.20 -15.21 11.55
CA LYS A 75 21.60 -15.70 12.80
C LYS A 75 20.28 -16.48 12.60
N SER A 76 20.09 -17.13 11.47
CA SER A 76 18.91 -17.93 11.16
C SER A 76 19.29 -19.30 10.65
N ASN A 77 18.52 -20.30 11.04
CA ASN A 77 18.66 -21.67 10.59
C ASN A 77 17.45 -22.08 9.75
N MET A 78 17.61 -23.11 8.93
CA MET A 78 16.53 -23.69 8.15
C MET A 78 16.62 -25.20 8.18
N VAL A 79 15.51 -25.87 8.41
CA VAL A 79 15.43 -27.33 8.32
C VAL A 79 14.87 -27.70 6.95
N LEU A 80 15.66 -28.48 6.18
CA LEU A 80 15.21 -29.02 4.91
C LEU A 80 14.45 -30.31 5.12
N ILE A 81 13.26 -30.40 4.53
CA ILE A 81 12.38 -31.56 4.60
C ILE A 81 11.93 -32.00 3.23
N ARG A 82 11.69 -33.32 3.08
CA ARG A 82 10.88 -33.91 1.99
C ARG A 82 9.50 -34.16 2.53
N MET A 83 8.49 -33.72 1.79
CA MET A 83 7.07 -33.93 2.10
C MET A 83 6.48 -34.97 1.15
N SER A 84 5.49 -35.74 1.64
CA SER A 84 4.77 -36.73 0.83
C SER A 84 3.37 -37.00 1.39
N GLY A 85 2.53 -37.61 0.57
CA GLY A 85 1.16 -37.96 0.91
C GLY A 85 0.13 -36.96 0.41
N GLY A 86 -1.09 -37.42 0.18
CA GLY A 86 -2.18 -36.63 -0.35
C GLY A 86 -1.86 -36.01 -1.72
N PRO A 87 -2.25 -34.75 -1.98
CA PRO A 87 -2.00 -34.10 -3.26
C PRO A 87 -0.52 -33.78 -3.53
N LEU A 88 0.36 -33.81 -2.52
CA LEU A 88 1.77 -33.40 -2.63
C LEU A 88 2.57 -34.25 -3.65
N GLU A 89 2.17 -35.48 -3.88
CA GLU A 89 2.84 -36.38 -4.84
C GLU A 89 2.70 -35.90 -6.29
N ASN A 90 1.60 -35.22 -6.60
CA ASN A 90 1.34 -34.68 -7.92
C ASN A 90 1.52 -33.17 -8.04
N SER A 91 1.41 -32.44 -6.91
CA SER A 91 1.46 -30.98 -6.89
C SER A 91 2.83 -30.40 -6.51
N GLY A 92 3.69 -31.20 -5.87
CA GLY A 92 4.87 -30.65 -5.20
C GLY A 92 4.46 -29.71 -4.05
N ILE A 93 5.26 -28.66 -3.82
CA ILE A 93 4.96 -27.61 -2.83
C ILE A 93 3.76 -26.79 -3.33
N ILE A 94 2.83 -26.46 -2.41
CA ILE A 94 1.60 -25.74 -2.73
C ILE A 94 1.65 -24.33 -2.11
N ALA A 95 1.51 -23.29 -2.92
CA ALA A 95 1.32 -21.91 -2.45
C ALA A 95 0.07 -21.83 -1.55
N GLY A 96 0.22 -21.20 -0.36
CA GLY A 96 -0.79 -21.22 0.71
C GLY A 96 -0.58 -22.31 1.76
N MET A 97 0.40 -23.25 1.58
CA MET A 97 0.88 -24.12 2.66
C MET A 97 1.88 -23.43 3.60
N SER A 98 2.35 -22.24 3.24
CA SER A 98 3.25 -21.46 4.09
C SER A 98 2.64 -21.28 5.48
N GLY A 99 3.40 -21.64 6.53
CA GLY A 99 2.89 -21.70 7.90
C GLY A 99 2.46 -23.10 8.37
N SER A 100 2.38 -24.11 7.50
CA SER A 100 2.01 -25.47 7.91
C SER A 100 2.96 -26.00 8.99
N PRO A 101 2.46 -26.32 10.22
CA PRO A 101 3.30 -26.79 11.31
C PRO A 101 3.86 -28.17 11.02
N VAL A 102 5.12 -28.37 11.37
CA VAL A 102 5.86 -29.63 11.20
C VAL A 102 6.25 -30.20 12.57
N TYR A 103 5.98 -31.48 12.76
CA TYR A 103 6.22 -32.20 14.02
C TYR A 103 7.15 -33.38 13.81
N ILE A 104 8.12 -33.52 14.70
CA ILE A 104 8.99 -34.69 14.85
C ILE A 104 8.80 -35.26 16.25
N ASN A 105 8.51 -36.55 16.39
CA ASN A 105 8.21 -37.19 17.68
C ASN A 105 7.11 -36.43 18.47
N ASN A 106 6.08 -35.96 17.78
CA ASN A 106 4.98 -35.13 18.33
C ASN A 106 5.44 -33.78 18.92
N ARG A 107 6.68 -33.34 18.67
CA ARG A 107 7.21 -32.02 19.07
C ARG A 107 7.25 -31.11 17.85
N LEU A 108 6.76 -29.86 17.99
CA LEU A 108 6.75 -28.86 16.95
C LEU A 108 8.17 -28.37 16.66
N ILE A 109 8.63 -28.49 15.41
CA ILE A 109 9.94 -28.00 14.99
C ILE A 109 9.88 -26.63 14.29
N GLY A 110 8.77 -26.29 13.64
CA GLY A 110 8.62 -25.04 12.87
C GLY A 110 7.51 -25.12 11.84
N ALA A 111 7.62 -24.25 10.82
CA ALA A 111 6.65 -24.07 9.77
C ALA A 111 7.24 -24.24 8.37
N VAL A 112 6.54 -24.91 7.48
CA VAL A 112 6.83 -24.90 6.03
C VAL A 112 6.79 -23.46 5.52
N ALA A 113 7.87 -22.98 4.92
CA ALA A 113 8.01 -21.57 4.57
C ALA A 113 8.70 -21.30 3.23
N TYR A 114 9.64 -22.14 2.82
CA TYR A 114 10.47 -21.93 1.64
C TYR A 114 10.40 -23.10 0.67
N GLY A 115 10.62 -22.83 -0.62
CA GLY A 115 10.59 -23.84 -1.66
C GLY A 115 11.43 -23.46 -2.88
N TRP A 116 11.51 -24.39 -3.85
CA TRP A 116 12.08 -24.15 -5.17
C TRP A 116 11.00 -24.19 -6.23
N SER A 117 11.05 -23.26 -7.14
CA SER A 117 10.25 -23.36 -8.37
C SER A 117 10.71 -24.55 -9.22
N PHE A 118 9.76 -25.24 -9.86
CA PHE A 118 10.03 -26.41 -10.72
C PHE A 118 10.73 -27.59 -10.02
N ALA A 119 10.63 -27.69 -8.70
CA ALA A 119 11.14 -28.85 -7.99
C ALA A 119 10.39 -30.14 -8.39
N LYS A 120 11.14 -31.21 -8.69
CA LYS A 120 10.56 -32.52 -9.04
C LYS A 120 9.92 -33.22 -7.84
N GLU A 121 10.44 -32.95 -6.66
CA GLU A 121 9.97 -33.50 -5.37
C GLU A 121 9.48 -32.36 -4.48
N ALA A 122 8.56 -32.66 -3.57
CA ALA A 122 8.08 -31.69 -2.59
C ALA A 122 9.10 -31.46 -1.47
N VAL A 123 10.24 -30.82 -1.80
CA VAL A 123 11.30 -30.46 -0.84
C VAL A 123 11.11 -29.02 -0.40
N ALA A 124 10.98 -28.79 0.91
CA ALA A 124 10.70 -27.49 1.51
C ALA A 124 11.72 -27.10 2.59
N GLY A 125 11.85 -25.78 2.79
CA GLY A 125 12.52 -25.21 3.95
C GLY A 125 11.50 -24.91 5.05
N VAL A 126 11.86 -25.30 6.28
CA VAL A 126 11.07 -25.06 7.49
C VAL A 126 11.75 -24.00 8.34
N THR A 127 11.04 -22.91 8.65
CA THR A 127 11.50 -21.91 9.61
C THR A 127 11.34 -22.46 11.02
N PRO A 128 12.41 -22.48 11.85
CA PRO A 128 12.35 -23.01 13.20
C PRO A 128 11.36 -22.25 14.08
N ILE A 129 10.60 -22.99 14.92
CA ILE A 129 9.56 -22.39 15.76
C ILE A 129 10.10 -21.35 16.74
N ASN A 130 11.32 -21.54 17.27
CA ASN A 130 11.94 -20.60 18.19
C ASN A 130 12.22 -19.24 17.52
N GLU A 131 12.52 -19.21 16.20
CA GLU A 131 12.65 -17.97 15.45
C GLU A 131 11.28 -17.27 15.24
N MET A 132 10.22 -18.05 15.00
CA MET A 132 8.85 -17.52 14.87
C MET A 132 8.32 -16.95 16.20
N LYS A 133 8.59 -17.60 17.33
CA LYS A 133 8.18 -17.13 18.66
C LYS A 133 8.74 -15.76 19.02
N ASN A 134 9.92 -15.42 18.53
CA ASN A 134 10.48 -14.07 18.70
C ASN A 134 9.57 -12.97 18.11
N THR A 135 8.73 -13.31 17.14
CA THR A 135 7.71 -12.38 16.60
C THR A 135 6.62 -12.07 17.62
N LEU A 136 6.23 -13.01 18.50
CA LEU A 136 5.27 -12.78 19.59
C LEU A 136 5.82 -11.87 20.68
N LEU A 137 7.11 -11.95 21.00
CA LEU A 137 7.73 -11.10 22.03
C LEU A 137 7.61 -9.62 21.71
N ASN A 138 7.59 -9.26 20.43
CA ASN A 138 7.39 -7.88 19.99
C ASN A 138 5.96 -7.36 20.24
N ILE A 139 4.95 -8.24 20.26
CA ILE A 139 3.58 -7.85 20.64
C ILE A 139 3.53 -7.45 22.13
N GLN A 140 4.16 -8.25 22.98
CA GLN A 140 4.19 -8.01 24.42
C GLN A 140 4.97 -6.74 24.80
N ALA A 141 6.07 -6.44 24.08
CA ALA A 141 6.83 -5.21 24.26
C ALA A 141 6.01 -3.97 23.91
N GLN A 142 5.24 -3.99 22.82
CA GLN A 142 4.38 -2.87 22.44
C GLN A 142 3.25 -2.60 23.44
N GLN A 143 2.63 -3.64 23.99
CA GLN A 143 1.59 -3.45 25.02
C GLN A 143 2.16 -2.80 26.28
N LYS A 144 3.45 -2.99 26.56
CA LYS A 144 4.14 -2.40 27.70
C LYS A 144 4.56 -0.94 27.45
N ASP A 145 4.94 -0.59 26.22
CA ASP A 145 5.32 0.79 25.85
C ASP A 145 4.10 1.74 25.81
N ILE A 146 2.92 1.26 25.44
CA ILE A 146 1.68 2.06 25.47
C ILE A 146 1.32 2.48 26.90
N SER A 147 1.79 1.75 27.92
CA SER A 147 1.57 2.07 29.34
C SER A 147 2.62 3.03 29.94
N LEU A 148 3.67 3.39 29.21
CA LEU A 148 4.81 4.15 29.74
C LEU A 148 5.08 5.50 29.04
N THR A 149 4.35 5.89 28.00
CA THR A 149 4.58 7.15 27.27
C THR A 149 3.46 8.15 27.45
N SER A 150 3.41 8.75 28.64
CA SER A 150 3.08 10.16 28.80
C SER A 150 4.31 10.82 29.41
N ASN A 151 5.05 11.57 28.63
CA ASN A 151 6.11 12.54 28.92
C ASN A 151 7.51 12.18 28.39
N ASP A 152 8.04 13.17 27.68
CA ASP A 152 9.45 13.41 27.35
C ASP A 152 10.09 12.59 26.22
N TRP A 153 9.87 13.07 24.97
CA TRP A 153 10.83 12.90 23.87
C TRP A 153 11.28 14.26 23.37
N GLU A 154 12.39 14.76 23.87
CA GLU A 154 13.21 15.74 23.15
C GLU A 154 13.91 15.02 21.99
N LEU A 155 13.68 15.53 20.78
CA LEU A 155 14.35 15.06 19.55
C LEU A 155 15.84 15.42 19.63
N PRO A 156 16.76 14.47 19.38
CA PRO A 156 18.16 14.83 19.18
C PRO A 156 18.29 15.65 17.90
N SER A 157 18.99 16.76 17.98
CA SER A 157 19.35 17.61 16.85
C SER A 157 20.12 16.80 15.78
N PRO A 158 19.87 17.02 14.48
CA PRO A 158 20.57 16.30 13.41
C PRO A 158 22.07 16.61 13.42
N SER A 159 22.90 15.58 13.44
CA SER A 159 24.33 15.70 13.20
C SER A 159 24.58 15.99 11.72
N GLU A 160 25.40 17.00 11.46
CA GLU A 160 25.87 17.40 10.13
C GLU A 160 26.75 16.31 9.49
N ASN A 161 26.15 15.31 8.85
CA ASN A 161 26.82 14.43 7.88
C ASN A 161 25.76 13.59 7.15
N GLU A 162 25.01 14.21 6.25
CA GLU A 162 24.21 13.50 5.27
C GLU A 162 24.77 13.72 3.87
N GLN A 163 25.37 12.66 3.34
CA GLN A 163 25.67 12.52 1.94
C GLN A 163 24.36 12.59 1.12
N GLU A 164 24.42 13.30 -0.01
CA GLU A 164 23.36 13.42 -1.01
C GLU A 164 22.70 12.08 -1.32
N LEU A 165 21.53 11.83 -0.75
CA LEU A 165 20.60 10.86 -1.30
C LEU A 165 19.77 11.58 -2.38
N THR A 166 20.17 11.40 -3.64
CA THR A 166 19.34 11.71 -4.79
C THR A 166 17.99 11.04 -4.64
N SER A 167 16.93 11.84 -4.60
CA SER A 167 15.55 11.38 -4.58
C SER A 167 15.22 10.62 -5.87
N GLN A 168 15.48 9.32 -5.89
CA GLN A 168 14.88 8.43 -6.88
C GLN A 168 13.43 8.21 -6.44
N THR A 169 12.51 8.94 -7.07
CA THR A 169 11.12 8.53 -7.14
C THR A 169 11.09 7.20 -7.87
N THR A 170 11.06 6.11 -7.12
CA THR A 170 10.90 4.78 -7.69
C THR A 170 9.54 4.74 -8.39
N PRO A 171 9.47 4.52 -9.71
CA PRO A 171 8.20 4.33 -10.39
C PRO A 171 7.49 3.13 -9.74
N LEU A 172 6.17 3.22 -9.52
CA LEU A 172 5.35 2.09 -9.06
C LEU A 172 5.34 0.90 -10.05
N ILE A 173 5.96 1.04 -11.19
CA ILE A 173 6.18 -0.03 -12.18
C ILE A 173 7.69 -0.27 -12.21
N PRO A 174 8.19 -1.42 -11.75
CA PRO A 174 9.57 -1.79 -11.98
C PRO A 174 9.81 -1.90 -13.50
N GLN A 175 10.89 -1.29 -13.96
CA GLN A 175 11.42 -1.58 -15.29
C GLN A 175 11.66 -3.08 -15.40
N GLU A 176 11.43 -3.62 -16.61
CA GLU A 176 11.48 -5.01 -17.02
C GLU A 176 12.41 -5.90 -16.20
N ALA A 177 11.83 -6.95 -15.63
CA ALA A 177 12.54 -8.00 -14.93
C ALA A 177 13.62 -8.59 -15.84
N THR A 178 14.86 -8.38 -15.47
CA THR A 178 15.99 -9.08 -16.04
C THR A 178 15.79 -10.60 -15.97
N ASN A 179 15.89 -11.26 -17.09
CA ASN A 179 15.99 -12.69 -17.38
C ASN A 179 15.63 -13.66 -16.23
N PRO A 180 14.51 -14.39 -16.32
CA PRO A 180 14.09 -15.36 -15.30
C PRO A 180 14.94 -16.63 -15.22
N GLU A 181 15.87 -16.86 -16.13
CA GLU A 181 16.57 -18.14 -16.25
C GLU A 181 17.68 -18.38 -15.21
N LEU A 182 18.20 -17.37 -14.53
CA LEU A 182 19.26 -17.53 -13.51
C LEU A 182 18.75 -17.65 -12.06
N ASN A 183 17.47 -17.45 -11.80
CA ASN A 183 16.90 -17.49 -10.44
C ASN A 183 16.43 -18.90 -9.99
N ASN A 184 16.54 -19.93 -10.83
CA ASN A 184 15.97 -21.26 -10.58
C ASN A 184 16.71 -22.11 -9.53
N ALA A 185 17.86 -21.67 -9.05
CA ALA A 185 18.66 -22.42 -8.05
C ALA A 185 18.52 -21.86 -6.62
N LYS A 186 17.71 -20.82 -6.38
CA LYS A 186 17.59 -20.19 -5.07
C LYS A 186 16.33 -20.67 -4.34
N LEU A 187 16.50 -21.04 -3.07
CA LEU A 187 15.39 -21.28 -2.15
C LEU A 187 14.71 -19.93 -1.84
N THR A 188 13.42 -19.83 -2.13
CA THR A 188 12.65 -18.59 -1.95
C THR A 188 11.46 -18.83 -1.03
N PRO A 189 10.92 -17.80 -0.35
CA PRO A 189 9.64 -17.92 0.33
C PRO A 189 8.58 -18.50 -0.61
N ILE A 190 7.75 -19.40 -0.11
CA ILE A 190 6.61 -19.93 -0.87
C ILE A 190 5.69 -18.78 -1.20
N LEU A 191 5.32 -18.65 -2.47
CA LEU A 191 4.41 -17.60 -2.92
C LEU A 191 3.11 -17.62 -2.12
N SER A 192 2.66 -16.45 -1.68
CA SER A 192 1.38 -16.31 -1.00
C SER A 192 0.28 -16.04 -2.01
N PRO A 193 -0.75 -16.91 -2.14
CA PRO A 193 -1.85 -16.67 -3.07
C PRO A 193 -2.65 -15.44 -2.64
N LEU A 194 -2.74 -14.44 -3.51
CA LEU A 194 -3.61 -13.28 -3.38
C LEU A 194 -4.92 -13.60 -4.12
N ILE A 195 -5.90 -14.07 -3.39
CA ILE A 195 -7.21 -14.41 -3.96
C ILE A 195 -8.02 -13.13 -4.09
N VAL A 196 -8.49 -12.83 -5.30
CA VAL A 196 -9.28 -11.63 -5.59
C VAL A 196 -10.63 -12.00 -6.17
N SER A 197 -11.67 -11.23 -5.81
CA SER A 197 -13.03 -11.41 -6.32
C SER A 197 -13.61 -10.06 -6.76
N GLY A 198 -14.42 -10.06 -7.81
CA GLY A 198 -14.96 -8.85 -8.41
C GLY A 198 -13.95 -8.04 -9.23
N ILE A 199 -12.75 -8.55 -9.45
CA ILE A 199 -11.67 -7.92 -10.22
C ILE A 199 -11.58 -8.54 -11.61
N ASP A 200 -11.49 -7.70 -12.66
CA ASP A 200 -11.34 -8.15 -14.04
C ASP A 200 -9.98 -8.84 -14.26
N GLY A 201 -9.96 -9.97 -14.98
CA GLY A 201 -8.75 -10.77 -15.19
C GLY A 201 -7.62 -10.02 -15.89
N ARG A 202 -7.92 -9.05 -16.76
CA ARG A 202 -6.93 -8.19 -17.44
C ARG A 202 -6.25 -7.24 -16.46
N THR A 203 -7.01 -6.75 -15.47
CA THR A 203 -6.46 -5.97 -14.36
C THR A 203 -5.45 -6.79 -13.58
N LEU A 204 -5.80 -8.05 -13.25
CA LEU A 204 -4.89 -8.94 -12.53
C LEU A 204 -3.61 -9.21 -13.31
N GLN A 205 -3.72 -9.51 -14.60
CA GLN A 205 -2.56 -9.72 -15.46
C GLN A 205 -1.63 -8.49 -15.48
N LYS A 206 -2.19 -7.29 -15.54
CA LYS A 206 -1.43 -6.03 -15.54
C LYS A 206 -0.78 -5.71 -14.20
N MET A 207 -1.43 -6.11 -13.08
CA MET A 207 -0.94 -5.91 -11.72
C MET A 207 0.00 -7.02 -11.23
N GLN A 208 0.04 -8.16 -11.92
CA GLN A 208 0.81 -9.33 -11.50
C GLN A 208 2.30 -9.04 -11.25
N PRO A 209 3.04 -8.29 -12.12
CA PRO A 209 4.45 -7.98 -11.85
C PRO A 209 4.64 -7.20 -10.55
N LEU A 210 3.74 -6.27 -10.24
CA LEU A 210 3.78 -5.48 -9.01
C LEU A 210 3.60 -6.37 -7.77
N PHE A 211 2.58 -7.22 -7.75
CA PHE A 211 2.31 -8.10 -6.62
C PHE A 211 3.37 -9.19 -6.46
N ASN A 212 3.92 -9.71 -7.56
CA ASN A 212 5.01 -10.70 -7.51
C ASN A 212 6.25 -10.16 -6.80
N ASN A 213 6.55 -8.86 -6.92
CA ASN A 213 7.66 -8.22 -6.19
C ASN A 213 7.47 -8.25 -4.67
N TYR A 214 6.23 -8.38 -4.21
CA TYR A 214 5.89 -8.56 -2.79
C TYR A 214 5.72 -10.04 -2.40
N GLY A 215 6.05 -10.99 -3.29
CA GLY A 215 5.83 -12.42 -3.04
C GLY A 215 4.36 -12.84 -3.07
N LEU A 216 3.46 -11.98 -3.60
CA LEU A 216 2.04 -12.21 -3.73
C LEU A 216 1.72 -12.69 -5.15
N TYR A 217 0.99 -13.79 -5.27
CA TYR A 217 0.55 -14.31 -6.56
C TYR A 217 -0.96 -14.07 -6.74
N PRO A 218 -1.37 -13.07 -7.55
CA PRO A 218 -2.78 -12.76 -7.73
C PRO A 218 -3.49 -13.87 -8.51
N LEU A 219 -4.61 -14.33 -7.96
CA LEU A 219 -5.45 -15.38 -8.53
C LEU A 219 -6.91 -14.93 -8.46
N GLN A 220 -7.63 -15.05 -9.58
CA GLN A 220 -9.06 -14.80 -9.61
C GLN A 220 -9.78 -15.92 -8.85
N GLY A 221 -10.53 -15.54 -7.83
CA GLY A 221 -11.34 -16.41 -7.01
C GLY A 221 -12.81 -15.98 -7.01
N GLY A 222 -13.54 -16.41 -6.01
CA GLY A 222 -14.91 -16.01 -5.75
C GLY A 222 -15.13 -15.80 -4.26
N ASN A 223 -16.20 -15.10 -3.90
CA ASN A 223 -16.62 -15.01 -2.51
C ASN A 223 -17.30 -16.34 -2.12
N TYR A 224 -16.93 -16.89 -0.96
CA TYR A 224 -17.60 -18.07 -0.45
C TYR A 224 -19.02 -17.70 -0.04
N VAL A 225 -19.99 -18.40 -0.61
CA VAL A 225 -21.39 -18.30 -0.21
C VAL A 225 -21.73 -19.58 0.54
N LEU A 226 -22.09 -19.45 1.82
CA LEU A 226 -22.62 -20.59 2.59
C LEU A 226 -23.82 -21.17 1.85
N PRO A 227 -23.84 -22.48 1.51
CA PRO A 227 -25.03 -23.08 0.91
C PRO A 227 -26.22 -22.91 1.86
N ALA A 228 -27.33 -22.42 1.31
CA ALA A 228 -28.57 -22.19 2.08
C ALA A 228 -29.14 -23.47 2.69
N ASN A 229 -28.74 -24.65 2.17
CA ASN A 229 -29.01 -25.97 2.73
C ASN A 229 -27.69 -26.74 2.82
N PRO A 230 -27.25 -27.17 4.02
CA PRO A 230 -26.10 -28.05 4.13
C PRO A 230 -26.42 -29.37 3.48
N ILE A 231 -25.75 -29.66 2.35
CA ILE A 231 -25.82 -30.97 1.67
C ILE A 231 -25.04 -31.96 2.52
N SER A 232 -25.68 -32.53 3.50
CA SER A 232 -25.31 -33.60 4.44
C SER A 232 -25.13 -33.11 5.89
N GLU A 233 -25.65 -33.88 6.81
CA GLU A 233 -25.69 -33.64 8.26
C GLU A 233 -24.30 -33.58 8.96
N GLY A 234 -23.19 -33.53 8.22
CA GLY A 234 -21.82 -33.50 8.74
C GLY A 234 -21.08 -32.17 8.64
N ASN A 235 -21.56 -31.19 7.86
CA ASN A 235 -20.82 -29.94 7.57
C ASN A 235 -21.63 -28.70 7.94
N LYS A 236 -22.12 -28.60 9.17
CA LYS A 236 -22.48 -27.31 9.73
C LYS A 236 -21.17 -26.57 10.04
N ILE A 237 -20.90 -25.49 9.33
CA ILE A 237 -19.93 -24.48 9.79
C ILE A 237 -20.58 -23.88 11.04
N THR A 238 -20.27 -24.45 12.20
CA THR A 238 -20.66 -23.93 13.49
C THR A 238 -19.62 -22.91 13.92
N SER A 239 -19.99 -21.99 14.80
CA SER A 239 -19.06 -21.03 15.39
C SER A 239 -17.81 -21.66 16.03
N GLU A 240 -17.81 -22.97 16.26
CA GLU A 240 -16.64 -23.74 16.71
C GLU A 240 -15.57 -23.92 15.62
N ASN A 241 -15.92 -23.89 14.32
CA ASN A 241 -14.98 -24.06 13.19
C ASN A 241 -14.26 -22.74 12.81
N THR A 242 -14.57 -21.64 13.45
CA THR A 242 -13.88 -20.34 13.21
C THR A 242 -12.62 -20.18 14.03
N LYS A 243 -12.35 -21.08 14.97
CA LYS A 243 -11.15 -21.01 15.83
C LYS A 243 -9.90 -21.40 15.01
N LEU A 244 -8.96 -20.45 14.93
CA LEU A 244 -7.67 -20.70 14.31
C LEU A 244 -6.85 -21.65 15.20
N VAL A 245 -6.54 -22.82 14.66
CA VAL A 245 -5.70 -23.85 15.31
C VAL A 245 -4.53 -24.24 14.40
N PRO A 246 -3.45 -24.82 14.91
CA PRO A 246 -2.31 -25.23 14.09
C PRO A 246 -2.70 -26.15 12.93
N GLY A 247 -2.37 -25.74 11.71
CA GLY A 247 -2.75 -26.40 10.45
C GLY A 247 -3.99 -25.81 9.77
N ALA A 248 -4.80 -24.99 10.44
CA ALA A 248 -5.95 -24.32 9.81
C ALA A 248 -5.50 -23.29 8.76
N SER A 249 -6.32 -23.09 7.73
CA SER A 249 -6.10 -22.01 6.75
C SER A 249 -6.48 -20.67 7.35
N VAL A 250 -5.60 -19.67 7.17
CA VAL A 250 -5.78 -18.30 7.64
C VAL A 250 -5.62 -17.33 6.47
N ALA A 251 -6.36 -16.23 6.51
CA ALA A 251 -6.28 -15.19 5.49
C ALA A 251 -5.99 -13.81 6.12
N ALA A 252 -5.12 -13.05 5.46
CA ALA A 252 -4.95 -11.61 5.68
C ALA A 252 -5.86 -10.87 4.69
N ILE A 253 -6.84 -10.13 5.18
CA ILE A 253 -7.78 -9.39 4.32
C ILE A 253 -7.14 -8.08 3.89
N LEU A 254 -7.18 -7.78 2.58
CA LEU A 254 -6.70 -6.52 2.00
C LEU A 254 -7.85 -5.64 1.51
N ILE A 255 -8.87 -6.24 0.92
CA ILE A 255 -10.11 -5.56 0.47
C ILE A 255 -11.30 -6.43 0.89
N LYS A 256 -12.38 -5.78 1.35
CA LYS A 256 -13.64 -6.43 1.74
C LYS A 256 -14.84 -5.61 1.28
N GLY A 257 -15.82 -6.24 0.63
CA GLY A 257 -17.06 -5.60 0.17
C GLY A 257 -17.47 -6.05 -1.23
N ASP A 258 -17.89 -5.11 -2.09
CA ASP A 258 -18.25 -5.41 -3.49
C ASP A 258 -17.07 -6.00 -4.29
N LEU A 259 -15.86 -5.62 -3.90
CA LEU A 259 -14.61 -6.22 -4.33
C LEU A 259 -13.96 -6.89 -3.11
N SER A 260 -13.23 -7.97 -3.31
CA SER A 260 -12.47 -8.59 -2.22
C SER A 260 -11.07 -8.99 -2.67
N ALA A 261 -10.13 -8.91 -1.72
CA ALA A 261 -8.76 -9.39 -1.90
C ALA A 261 -8.23 -9.90 -0.56
N ALA A 262 -7.70 -11.11 -0.55
CA ALA A 262 -7.17 -11.74 0.65
C ALA A 262 -5.97 -12.62 0.33
N VAL A 263 -4.98 -12.64 1.21
CA VAL A 263 -3.79 -13.49 1.08
C VAL A 263 -3.92 -14.68 2.02
N VAL A 264 -3.76 -15.88 1.48
CA VAL A 264 -4.01 -17.12 2.20
C VAL A 264 -2.71 -17.82 2.59
N GLY A 265 -2.66 -18.28 3.84
CA GLY A 265 -1.59 -19.10 4.40
C GLY A 265 -2.12 -20.12 5.40
N THR A 266 -1.26 -20.61 6.28
CA THR A 266 -1.59 -21.63 7.27
C THR A 266 -1.12 -21.20 8.66
N VAL A 267 -1.90 -21.53 9.69
CA VAL A 267 -1.57 -21.29 11.10
C VAL A 267 -0.51 -22.29 11.55
N THR A 268 0.56 -21.78 12.15
CA THR A 268 1.66 -22.61 12.69
C THR A 268 1.45 -22.98 14.14
N TYR A 269 1.13 -21.99 14.95
CA TYR A 269 1.10 -22.13 16.41
C TYR A 269 0.11 -21.14 17.02
N THR A 270 -0.50 -21.53 18.13
CA THR A 270 -1.40 -20.68 18.91
C THR A 270 -1.03 -20.75 20.40
N ASP A 271 -1.02 -19.60 21.06
CA ASP A 271 -0.81 -19.47 22.51
C ASP A 271 -1.82 -18.48 23.09
N GLY A 272 -2.83 -19.01 23.78
CA GLY A 272 -3.99 -18.21 24.16
C GLY A 272 -4.68 -17.63 22.93
N ASP A 273 -4.75 -16.29 22.86
CA ASP A 273 -5.30 -15.56 21.73
C ASP A 273 -4.26 -15.21 20.66
N ASN A 274 -2.98 -15.47 20.92
CA ASN A 274 -1.91 -15.21 19.97
C ASN A 274 -1.83 -16.30 18.88
N VAL A 275 -1.62 -15.88 17.64
CA VAL A 275 -1.54 -16.74 16.44
C VAL A 275 -0.25 -16.45 15.72
N LEU A 276 0.54 -17.50 15.38
CA LEU A 276 1.66 -17.45 14.46
C LEU A 276 1.30 -18.16 13.15
N ALA A 277 1.66 -17.57 12.00
CA ALA A 277 1.36 -18.13 10.70
C ALA A 277 2.42 -17.76 9.65
N PHE A 278 2.31 -18.33 8.45
CA PHE A 278 3.10 -18.12 7.23
C PHE A 278 4.56 -18.65 7.30
N GLY A 279 5.26 -18.55 8.41
CA GLY A 279 6.66 -19.01 8.53
C GLY A 279 7.69 -18.18 7.74
N HIS A 280 7.27 -17.21 6.97
CA HIS A 280 8.07 -16.24 6.22
C HIS A 280 7.40 -14.87 6.27
N PRO A 281 8.09 -13.76 5.92
CA PRO A 281 7.46 -12.43 5.92
C PRO A 281 6.34 -12.35 4.88
N PHE A 282 5.35 -11.55 5.18
CA PHE A 282 4.31 -11.13 4.24
C PHE A 282 4.81 -9.95 3.39
N LEU A 283 5.08 -8.80 4.02
CA LEU A 283 5.68 -7.61 3.43
C LEU A 283 6.92 -7.15 4.19
N GLN A 284 7.22 -7.79 5.29
CA GLN A 284 8.30 -7.44 6.24
C GLN A 284 8.20 -6.00 6.75
N THR A 285 6.98 -5.53 7.00
CA THR A 285 6.72 -4.15 7.43
C THR A 285 6.93 -3.92 8.92
N GLY A 286 7.21 -4.98 9.69
CA GLY A 286 7.32 -4.90 11.14
C GLY A 286 5.95 -4.85 11.80
N ASN A 287 5.63 -3.73 12.44
CA ASN A 287 4.30 -3.50 12.99
C ASN A 287 3.29 -3.28 11.87
N THR A 288 2.16 -3.96 11.92
CA THR A 288 1.12 -3.89 10.90
C THR A 288 -0.27 -3.93 11.54
N ASP A 289 -1.30 -3.64 10.77
CA ASP A 289 -2.69 -3.71 11.20
C ASP A 289 -3.54 -4.27 10.05
N LEU A 290 -3.70 -5.60 10.00
CA LEU A 290 -4.46 -6.27 8.96
C LEU A 290 -5.55 -7.16 9.58
N PRO A 291 -6.78 -7.17 9.06
CA PRO A 291 -7.78 -8.11 9.52
C PRO A 291 -7.34 -9.55 9.26
N MET A 292 -7.47 -10.40 10.27
CA MET A 292 -7.17 -11.82 10.22
C MET A 292 -8.47 -12.62 10.12
N ALA A 293 -8.61 -13.45 9.12
CA ALA A 293 -9.80 -14.27 8.88
C ALA A 293 -9.46 -15.75 8.82
N SER A 294 -10.44 -16.62 9.08
CA SER A 294 -10.39 -18.01 8.66
C SER A 294 -10.57 -18.12 7.14
N ALA A 295 -10.19 -19.25 6.54
CA ALA A 295 -10.32 -19.45 5.10
C ALA A 295 -10.79 -20.85 4.74
N TYR A 296 -11.59 -20.95 3.68
CA TYR A 296 -12.08 -22.20 3.10
C TYR A 296 -11.32 -22.49 1.82
N VAL A 297 -10.78 -23.70 1.69
CA VAL A 297 -10.02 -24.16 0.52
C VAL A 297 -10.95 -24.94 -0.40
N TYR A 298 -11.21 -24.44 -1.60
CA TYR A 298 -12.06 -25.16 -2.58
C TYR A 298 -11.35 -26.40 -3.14
N THR A 299 -10.09 -26.20 -3.54
CA THR A 299 -9.27 -27.25 -4.16
C THR A 299 -7.80 -26.81 -4.25
N ILE A 300 -6.94 -27.76 -4.60
CA ILE A 300 -5.57 -27.50 -5.01
C ILE A 300 -5.52 -27.46 -6.54
N LEU A 301 -5.03 -26.33 -7.08
CA LEU A 301 -4.69 -26.22 -8.49
C LEU A 301 -3.26 -26.72 -8.67
N SER A 302 -3.13 -27.97 -9.08
CA SER A 302 -1.81 -28.58 -9.35
C SER A 302 -1.23 -28.04 -10.66
N SER A 303 0.04 -27.60 -10.62
CA SER A 303 0.72 -27.00 -11.76
C SER A 303 2.20 -27.39 -11.78
N LEU A 304 2.79 -27.46 -12.97
CA LEU A 304 4.22 -27.73 -13.12
C LEU A 304 5.12 -26.59 -12.60
N SER A 305 4.62 -25.35 -12.59
CA SER A 305 5.37 -24.22 -12.08
C SER A 305 5.09 -23.94 -10.61
N ASN A 306 3.84 -23.66 -10.26
CA ASN A 306 3.40 -23.32 -8.90
C ASN A 306 2.00 -23.91 -8.66
N SER A 307 1.91 -24.90 -7.81
CA SER A 307 0.63 -25.39 -7.31
C SER A 307 0.08 -24.43 -6.25
N ILE A 308 -1.25 -24.25 -6.21
CA ILE A 308 -1.87 -23.19 -5.43
C ILE A 308 -3.13 -23.70 -4.73
N LYS A 309 -3.33 -23.31 -3.47
CA LYS A 309 -4.63 -23.42 -2.79
C LYS A 309 -5.58 -22.38 -3.37
N MET A 310 -6.64 -22.83 -4.05
CA MET A 310 -7.77 -21.98 -4.39
C MET A 310 -8.69 -21.89 -3.18
N ALA A 311 -8.77 -20.71 -2.57
CA ALA A 311 -9.47 -20.52 -1.31
C ALA A 311 -10.29 -19.22 -1.31
N SER A 312 -11.15 -19.06 -0.30
CA SER A 312 -11.82 -17.79 0.01
C SER A 312 -11.72 -17.50 1.49
N PRO A 313 -11.58 -16.24 1.88
CA PRO A 313 -11.73 -15.86 3.28
C PRO A 313 -13.16 -16.11 3.74
N LEU A 314 -13.32 -16.45 5.01
CA LEU A 314 -14.59 -16.61 5.69
C LEU A 314 -14.82 -15.43 6.63
N GLU A 315 -14.81 -15.67 7.92
CA GLU A 315 -15.05 -14.65 8.94
C GLU A 315 -13.76 -14.02 9.45
N ILE A 316 -13.78 -12.70 9.69
CA ILE A 316 -12.70 -12.01 10.39
C ILE A 316 -12.77 -12.42 11.85
N VAL A 317 -11.68 -13.01 12.33
CA VAL A 317 -11.57 -13.60 13.67
C VAL A 317 -10.56 -12.88 14.57
N GLY A 318 -9.80 -11.93 14.02
CA GLY A 318 -8.78 -11.20 14.75
C GLY A 318 -8.01 -10.21 13.90
N ARG A 319 -6.83 -9.85 14.35
CA ARG A 319 -5.93 -8.89 13.74
C ARG A 319 -4.50 -9.43 13.65
N ILE A 320 -3.84 -9.25 12.50
CA ILE A 320 -2.41 -9.44 12.34
C ILE A 320 -1.74 -8.11 12.73
N ASN A 321 -0.86 -8.14 13.71
CA ASN A 321 -0.21 -6.95 14.27
C ASN A 321 1.32 -6.95 14.11
N GLN A 322 1.92 -8.08 13.70
CA GLN A 322 3.34 -8.20 13.38
C GLN A 322 3.55 -8.93 12.05
N ASP A 323 4.48 -8.40 11.25
CA ASP A 323 4.95 -8.99 10.00
C ASP A 323 6.48 -8.94 9.99
N ARG A 324 7.10 -10.04 10.34
CA ARG A 324 8.55 -10.16 10.58
C ARG A 324 9.16 -11.23 9.67
N ARG A 325 10.48 -11.30 9.65
CA ARG A 325 11.23 -12.25 8.82
C ARG A 325 10.78 -13.72 8.98
N ALA A 326 10.50 -14.14 10.21
CA ALA A 326 10.14 -15.53 10.51
C ALA A 326 8.65 -15.84 10.41
N GLY A 327 7.81 -14.87 10.00
CA GLY A 327 6.37 -15.04 9.84
C GLY A 327 5.55 -13.86 10.31
N ILE A 328 4.24 -14.05 10.32
CA ILE A 328 3.29 -13.09 10.87
C ILE A 328 2.81 -13.53 12.25
N ALA A 329 2.48 -12.55 13.08
CA ALA A 329 1.80 -12.79 14.34
C ALA A 329 0.54 -11.91 14.43
N GLY A 330 -0.48 -12.46 15.07
CA GLY A 330 -1.77 -11.79 15.27
C GLY A 330 -2.42 -12.16 16.58
N THR A 331 -3.51 -11.47 16.91
CA THR A 331 -4.31 -11.71 18.11
C THR A 331 -5.76 -11.99 17.72
N HIS A 332 -6.29 -13.09 18.20
CA HIS A 332 -7.70 -13.47 18.04
C HIS A 332 -8.60 -12.51 18.84
N GLY A 333 -9.77 -12.18 18.31
CA GLY A 333 -10.74 -11.31 18.98
C GLY A 333 -10.46 -9.81 18.86
N GLU A 334 -9.27 -9.39 18.40
CA GLU A 334 -8.98 -7.98 18.13
C GLU A 334 -9.51 -7.55 16.76
N SER A 335 -9.91 -6.29 16.66
CA SER A 335 -10.33 -5.69 15.38
C SER A 335 -9.22 -4.87 14.74
N SER A 336 -9.17 -4.87 13.43
CA SER A 336 -8.30 -4.01 12.60
C SER A 336 -9.12 -2.90 11.96
N LYS A 337 -8.52 -1.73 11.79
CA LYS A 337 -9.15 -0.62 11.07
C LYS A 337 -9.01 -0.83 9.56
N MET A 338 -10.13 -0.66 8.86
CA MET A 338 -10.15 -0.58 7.41
C MET A 338 -10.69 0.77 6.96
N VAL A 339 -10.26 1.22 5.79
CA VAL A 339 -10.63 2.50 5.20
C VAL A 339 -11.82 2.29 4.27
N PRO A 340 -12.97 2.92 4.51
CA PRO A 340 -14.07 2.94 3.56
C PRO A 340 -13.62 3.53 2.22
N CYS A 341 -13.88 2.81 1.14
CA CYS A 341 -13.55 3.22 -0.21
C CYS A 341 -14.78 3.13 -1.11
N GLN A 342 -15.01 4.16 -1.92
CA GLN A 342 -16.08 4.18 -2.88
C GLN A 342 -15.55 4.57 -4.26
N ILE A 343 -15.88 3.77 -5.27
CA ILE A 343 -15.57 4.07 -6.67
C ILE A 343 -16.88 4.22 -7.43
N GLU A 344 -17.06 5.36 -8.05
CA GLU A 344 -18.18 5.66 -8.93
C GLU A 344 -17.68 5.83 -10.36
N VAL A 345 -18.16 4.98 -11.27
CA VAL A 345 -17.87 5.10 -12.71
C VAL A 345 -19.13 5.52 -13.42
N GLU A 346 -19.06 6.64 -14.14
CA GLU A 346 -20.13 7.22 -14.95
C GLU A 346 -19.68 7.23 -16.41
N GLY A 347 -20.35 6.46 -17.24
CA GLY A 347 -20.12 6.37 -18.67
C GLY A 347 -21.37 5.84 -19.38
N THR A 348 -21.28 4.76 -20.15
CA THR A 348 -22.43 4.08 -20.77
C THR A 348 -23.45 3.63 -19.71
N GLN A 349 -22.95 3.23 -18.56
CA GLN A 349 -23.71 2.91 -17.36
C GLN A 349 -23.14 3.68 -16.18
N LYS A 350 -23.92 3.82 -15.12
CA LYS A 350 -23.46 4.37 -13.85
C LYS A 350 -23.38 3.24 -12.84
N LEU A 351 -22.16 2.86 -12.45
CA LEU A 351 -21.91 1.84 -11.43
C LEU A 351 -21.20 2.45 -10.23
N LYS A 352 -21.49 1.90 -9.09
CA LYS A 352 -20.93 2.32 -7.81
C LYS A 352 -20.48 1.09 -7.04
N TYR A 353 -19.20 1.07 -6.68
CA TYR A 353 -18.58 0.03 -5.87
C TYR A 353 -18.30 0.58 -4.48
N LYS A 354 -18.67 -0.17 -3.46
CA LYS A 354 -18.42 0.14 -2.05
C LYS A 354 -17.66 -1.02 -1.42
N PHE A 355 -16.53 -0.72 -0.83
CA PHE A 355 -15.69 -1.70 -0.17
C PHE A 355 -14.85 -1.02 0.91
N GLU A 356 -14.20 -1.80 1.73
CA GLU A 356 -13.21 -1.35 2.70
C GLU A 356 -11.84 -1.86 2.27
N ILE A 357 -10.80 -1.05 2.50
CA ILE A 357 -9.42 -1.35 2.12
C ILE A 357 -8.52 -1.17 3.35
N ILE A 358 -7.43 -1.91 3.42
CA ILE A 358 -6.43 -1.73 4.49
C ILE A 358 -5.80 -0.33 4.43
N ASP A 359 -5.38 0.19 5.59
CA ASP A 359 -4.57 1.42 5.69
C ASP A 359 -3.08 1.07 5.74
N ASN A 360 -2.50 0.82 4.57
CA ASN A 360 -1.09 0.42 4.43
C ASN A 360 -0.41 1.28 3.37
N LYS A 361 0.66 1.98 3.74
CA LYS A 361 1.36 2.92 2.86
C LYS A 361 1.85 2.32 1.53
N LEU A 362 2.20 1.03 1.52
CA LEU A 362 2.72 0.35 0.33
C LEU A 362 1.60 -0.20 -0.56
N LEU A 363 0.60 -0.86 0.06
CA LEU A 363 -0.42 -1.60 -0.70
C LEU A 363 -1.65 -0.75 -1.03
N THR A 364 -2.10 0.16 -0.17
CA THR A 364 -3.36 0.89 -0.37
C THR A 364 -3.43 1.58 -1.74
N PRO A 365 -2.40 2.33 -2.20
CA PRO A 365 -2.47 2.96 -3.53
C PRO A 365 -2.62 1.94 -4.65
N SER A 366 -1.87 0.84 -4.59
CA SER A 366 -1.92 -0.21 -5.61
C SER A 366 -3.25 -0.96 -5.65
N LEU A 367 -3.84 -1.20 -4.48
CA LEU A 367 -5.16 -1.83 -4.35
C LEU A 367 -6.27 -0.90 -4.84
N VAL A 368 -6.19 0.41 -4.59
CA VAL A 368 -7.12 1.40 -5.16
C VAL A 368 -6.99 1.46 -6.67
N LEU A 369 -5.76 1.45 -7.21
CA LEU A 369 -5.52 1.39 -8.66
C LEU A 369 -6.13 0.13 -9.29
N MET A 370 -5.93 -1.03 -8.67
CA MET A 370 -6.51 -2.30 -9.10
C MET A 370 -8.04 -2.25 -9.12
N ALA A 371 -8.64 -1.78 -8.05
CA ALA A 371 -10.10 -1.65 -7.93
C ALA A 371 -10.66 -0.67 -8.97
N ALA A 372 -10.03 0.50 -9.15
CA ALA A 372 -10.46 1.52 -10.10
C ALA A 372 -10.36 1.04 -11.55
N HIS A 373 -9.24 0.42 -11.92
CA HIS A 373 -9.04 -0.11 -13.26
C HIS A 373 -10.06 -1.22 -13.58
N SER A 374 -10.28 -2.13 -12.63
CA SER A 374 -11.31 -3.17 -12.78
C SER A 374 -12.72 -2.58 -12.92
N ALA A 375 -13.06 -1.56 -12.13
CA ALA A 375 -14.35 -0.89 -12.20
C ALA A 375 -14.58 -0.25 -13.59
N VAL A 376 -13.57 0.40 -14.16
CA VAL A 376 -13.66 0.96 -15.52
C VAL A 376 -13.83 -0.13 -16.57
N LEU A 377 -13.03 -1.21 -16.51
CA LEU A 377 -13.12 -2.31 -17.47
C LEU A 377 -14.46 -3.06 -17.41
N SER A 378 -15.11 -3.07 -16.26
CA SER A 378 -16.41 -3.72 -16.07
C SER A 378 -17.58 -2.88 -16.61
N THR A 379 -17.39 -1.56 -16.79
CA THR A 379 -18.45 -0.64 -17.20
C THR A 379 -18.35 -0.18 -18.64
N GLU A 380 -17.12 -0.14 -19.20
CA GLU A 380 -16.88 0.57 -20.46
C GLU A 380 -16.35 -0.36 -21.56
N LYS A 381 -16.64 0.01 -22.80
CA LYS A 381 -15.99 -0.59 -23.96
C LYS A 381 -14.49 -0.30 -23.93
N MET A 382 -13.71 -1.29 -24.29
CA MET A 382 -12.25 -1.23 -24.15
C MET A 382 -11.52 -0.44 -25.22
N LEU A 383 -12.07 -0.37 -26.42
CA LEU A 383 -11.40 0.18 -27.60
C LEU A 383 -12.18 1.37 -28.15
N GLY A 384 -11.45 2.41 -28.50
CA GLY A 384 -11.97 3.61 -29.14
C GLY A 384 -11.52 4.90 -28.47
N GLU A 385 -11.74 5.99 -29.17
CA GLU A 385 -11.45 7.33 -28.65
C GLU A 385 -12.38 7.67 -27.49
N LYS A 386 -11.79 8.01 -26.35
CA LYS A 386 -12.53 8.42 -25.16
C LYS A 386 -11.79 9.49 -24.36
N SER A 387 -12.54 10.28 -23.64
CA SER A 387 -12.02 11.21 -22.66
C SER A 387 -12.42 10.74 -21.25
N VAL A 388 -11.47 10.73 -20.33
CA VAL A 388 -11.65 10.21 -18.97
C VAL A 388 -11.35 11.33 -17.97
N SER A 389 -12.34 11.72 -17.19
CA SER A 389 -12.17 12.65 -16.07
C SER A 389 -12.15 11.84 -14.77
N ILE A 390 -11.13 12.05 -13.97
CA ILE A 390 -10.91 11.31 -12.72
C ILE A 390 -10.73 12.31 -11.59
N LYS A 391 -11.45 12.06 -10.49
CA LYS A 391 -11.35 12.83 -9.25
C LYS A 391 -11.24 11.87 -8.08
N LEU A 392 -10.08 11.88 -7.41
CA LEU A 392 -9.82 11.20 -6.15
C LEU A 392 -9.96 12.21 -5.02
N SER A 393 -10.67 11.84 -3.96
CA SER A 393 -10.80 12.59 -2.72
C SER A 393 -10.41 11.68 -1.57
N ALA A 394 -9.36 12.03 -0.83
CA ALA A 394 -8.87 11.26 0.31
C ALA A 394 -8.96 12.10 1.60
N GLN A 395 -9.71 11.61 2.58
CA GLN A 395 -9.78 12.24 3.89
C GLN A 395 -8.67 11.70 4.78
N ILE A 396 -7.74 12.57 5.13
CA ILE A 396 -6.60 12.25 6.03
C ILE A 396 -7.02 12.49 7.48
N GLU A 397 -6.61 11.63 8.39
CA GLU A 397 -6.82 11.80 9.83
C GLU A 397 -6.06 13.06 10.33
N GLY A 398 -6.75 13.90 11.13
CA GLY A 398 -6.19 15.16 11.60
C GLY A 398 -6.36 16.36 10.66
N TYR A 399 -6.83 16.16 9.42
CA TYR A 399 -7.09 17.24 8.46
C TYR A 399 -8.59 17.44 8.26
N GLU A 400 -9.06 18.69 8.30
CA GLU A 400 -10.49 19.01 8.14
C GLU A 400 -10.99 18.78 6.71
N LYS A 401 -10.16 19.16 5.73
CA LYS A 401 -10.52 19.06 4.31
C LYS A 401 -9.89 17.81 3.67
N PRO A 402 -10.64 17.12 2.80
CA PRO A 402 -10.06 16.05 2.01
C PRO A 402 -9.06 16.61 1.00
N VAL A 403 -7.98 15.87 0.77
CA VAL A 403 -7.07 16.13 -0.34
C VAL A 403 -7.74 15.70 -1.63
N VAL A 404 -7.77 16.58 -2.62
CA VAL A 404 -8.42 16.34 -3.90
C VAL A 404 -7.39 16.33 -5.03
N ILE A 405 -7.33 15.22 -5.76
CA ILE A 405 -6.49 15.04 -6.95
C ILE A 405 -7.42 14.80 -8.13
N GLU A 406 -7.42 15.69 -9.11
CA GLU A 406 -8.30 15.55 -10.26
C GLU A 406 -7.63 15.97 -11.56
N ASN A 407 -7.94 15.26 -12.64
CA ASN A 407 -7.48 15.58 -13.98
C ASN A 407 -8.39 14.97 -15.04
N ILE A 408 -8.23 15.40 -16.30
CA ILE A 408 -8.91 14.87 -17.47
C ILE A 408 -7.86 14.37 -18.48
N PHE A 409 -8.17 13.28 -19.16
CA PHE A 409 -7.27 12.63 -20.11
C PHE A 409 -8.03 12.28 -21.39
N TYR A 410 -7.31 12.25 -22.48
CA TYR A 410 -7.73 11.60 -23.72
C TYR A 410 -6.93 10.30 -23.88
N GLU A 411 -7.61 9.24 -24.19
CA GLU A 411 -7.00 7.92 -24.29
C GLU A 411 -7.65 7.07 -25.38
N LEU A 412 -6.83 6.21 -26.00
CA LEU A 412 -7.26 5.24 -27.00
C LEU A 412 -7.45 3.84 -26.38
N ASP A 413 -6.88 3.58 -25.21
CA ASP A 413 -6.78 2.27 -24.60
C ASP A 413 -7.00 2.30 -23.06
N GLN A 414 -7.55 1.27 -22.53
CA GLN A 414 -7.69 0.71 -21.17
C GLN A 414 -7.68 1.60 -19.90
N SER A 415 -7.57 2.92 -19.98
CA SER A 415 -7.59 3.89 -18.84
C SER A 415 -6.52 3.67 -17.75
N TRP A 416 -5.47 2.89 -18.04
CA TRP A 416 -4.41 2.61 -17.08
C TRP A 416 -3.56 3.84 -16.77
N PHE A 417 -3.11 4.52 -17.83
CA PHE A 417 -2.28 5.72 -17.68
C PHE A 417 -2.98 6.84 -16.89
N PRO A 418 -4.24 7.20 -17.22
CA PRO A 418 -5.01 8.17 -16.44
C PRO A 418 -5.14 7.82 -14.96
N LEU A 419 -5.49 6.58 -14.64
CA LEU A 419 -5.64 6.12 -13.26
C LEU A 419 -4.32 6.17 -12.51
N ASN A 420 -3.24 5.67 -13.11
CA ASN A 420 -1.92 5.70 -12.49
C ASN A 420 -1.46 7.14 -12.22
N HIS A 421 -1.73 8.07 -13.15
CA HIS A 421 -1.40 9.50 -12.98
C HIS A 421 -2.11 10.16 -11.78
N ILE A 422 -3.32 9.70 -11.44
CA ILE A 422 -4.06 10.17 -10.26
C ILE A 422 -3.62 9.46 -8.97
N ILE A 423 -3.31 8.17 -9.06
CA ILE A 423 -2.93 7.38 -7.88
C ILE A 423 -1.49 7.64 -7.43
N GLN A 424 -0.58 8.00 -8.33
CA GLN A 424 0.81 8.30 -7.96
C GLN A 424 0.95 9.45 -6.94
N PRO A 425 0.32 10.63 -7.10
CA PRO A 425 0.36 11.67 -6.07
C PRO A 425 -0.25 11.24 -4.74
N PHE A 426 -1.30 10.42 -4.76
CA PHE A 426 -1.86 9.81 -3.56
C PHE A 426 -0.84 8.86 -2.88
N ALA A 427 -0.11 8.07 -3.66
CA ALA A 427 0.96 7.23 -3.15
C ALA A 427 2.11 8.06 -2.54
N MET A 428 2.45 9.21 -3.12
CA MET A 428 3.44 10.14 -2.55
C MET A 428 3.00 10.63 -1.16
N ILE A 429 1.71 10.94 -0.98
CA ILE A 429 1.16 11.33 0.33
C ILE A 429 1.29 10.19 1.32
N MET A 430 0.91 8.97 0.96
CA MET A 430 0.98 7.83 1.88
C MET A 430 2.41 7.38 2.21
N ASN A 431 3.33 7.48 1.26
CA ASN A 431 4.74 7.08 1.42
C ASN A 431 5.68 8.23 1.81
N ASN A 432 5.15 9.37 2.25
CA ASN A 432 5.95 10.52 2.62
C ASN A 432 6.92 10.20 3.78
N GLN A 433 8.01 10.99 3.84
CA GLN A 433 9.05 10.84 4.87
C GLN A 433 8.85 11.75 6.09
N PHE A 434 7.82 12.62 6.08
CA PHE A 434 7.66 13.68 7.07
C PHE A 434 6.85 13.23 8.28
N GLN A 435 5.78 12.46 8.07
CA GLN A 435 4.92 11.96 9.15
C GLN A 435 4.14 10.71 8.72
N LYS A 436 3.60 9.99 9.71
CA LYS A 436 2.64 8.91 9.43
C LYS A 436 1.31 9.51 8.96
N VAL A 437 0.75 8.92 7.93
CA VAL A 437 -0.55 9.30 7.36
C VAL A 437 -1.52 8.14 7.53
N HIS A 438 -2.68 8.42 8.09
CA HIS A 438 -3.81 7.51 8.19
C HIS A 438 -4.98 8.06 7.38
N ILE A 439 -5.58 7.21 6.56
CA ILE A 439 -6.71 7.59 5.71
C ILE A 439 -8.01 7.21 6.41
N LYS A 440 -8.98 8.14 6.44
CA LYS A 440 -10.32 7.89 6.98
C LYS A 440 -11.31 7.42 5.92
N GLN A 441 -11.17 7.91 4.69
CA GLN A 441 -12.07 7.60 3.58
C GLN A 441 -11.40 7.91 2.25
N ILE A 442 -11.74 7.14 1.21
CA ILE A 442 -11.32 7.35 -0.17
C ILE A 442 -12.56 7.33 -1.06
N ASP A 443 -12.76 8.40 -1.83
CA ASP A 443 -13.81 8.52 -2.84
C ASP A 443 -13.15 8.75 -4.21
N LEU A 444 -13.45 7.90 -5.17
CA LEU A 444 -12.96 8.01 -6.54
C LEU A 444 -14.15 8.13 -7.50
N LYS A 445 -14.20 9.23 -8.25
CA LYS A 445 -15.18 9.45 -9.31
C LYS A 445 -14.48 9.42 -10.66
N ILE A 446 -14.97 8.58 -11.56
CA ILE A 446 -14.45 8.39 -12.90
C ILE A 446 -15.58 8.64 -13.87
N LYS A 447 -15.42 9.60 -14.76
CA LYS A 447 -16.38 9.91 -15.82
C LYS A 447 -15.74 9.62 -17.17
N VAL A 448 -16.34 8.72 -17.93
CA VAL A 448 -15.90 8.31 -19.26
C VAL A 448 -16.85 8.88 -20.29
N SER A 449 -16.32 9.54 -21.30
CA SER A 449 -17.07 10.09 -22.43
C SER A 449 -16.56 9.41 -23.72
N ASP A 450 -17.47 8.89 -24.54
CA ASP A 450 -17.19 8.26 -25.85
C ASP A 450 -16.88 9.30 -26.94
N SER A 451 -16.27 10.42 -26.55
CA SER A 451 -15.86 11.47 -27.47
C SER A 451 -14.46 11.96 -27.18
N ARG A 452 -13.76 12.32 -28.25
CA ARG A 452 -12.44 12.95 -28.16
C ARG A 452 -12.59 14.42 -27.75
N GLN A 453 -12.45 14.71 -26.47
CA GLN A 453 -12.49 16.08 -25.93
C GLN A 453 -11.08 16.67 -25.87
N THR A 454 -10.44 16.85 -27.02
CA THR A 454 -9.11 17.47 -27.11
C THR A 454 -9.19 18.77 -27.90
N ALA A 455 -8.35 19.75 -27.56
CA ALA A 455 -8.16 20.96 -28.35
C ALA A 455 -6.68 21.34 -28.44
N TYR A 456 -6.29 21.86 -29.59
CA TYR A 456 -4.93 22.33 -29.86
C TYR A 456 -4.86 23.85 -29.69
N ILE A 457 -3.80 24.36 -29.05
CA ILE A 457 -3.50 25.78 -28.92
C ILE A 457 -2.89 26.25 -30.24
N GLU A 458 -3.72 26.76 -31.15
CA GLU A 458 -3.35 27.01 -32.53
C GLU A 458 -2.64 28.37 -32.72
N ALA A 459 -3.12 29.41 -32.03
CA ALA A 459 -2.55 30.76 -32.20
C ALA A 459 -2.80 31.61 -30.93
N ILE A 460 -1.95 32.61 -30.77
CA ILE A 460 -2.08 33.64 -29.75
C ILE A 460 -2.06 35.02 -30.42
N LYS A 461 -2.92 35.92 -29.95
CA LYS A 461 -2.96 37.32 -30.34
C LYS A 461 -3.00 38.21 -29.12
N VAL A 462 -2.44 39.40 -29.23
CA VAL A 462 -2.50 40.42 -28.19
C VAL A 462 -3.08 41.71 -28.78
N ASN A 463 -3.83 42.45 -27.97
CA ASN A 463 -4.41 43.72 -28.39
C ASN A 463 -3.36 44.83 -28.57
N LYS A 464 -2.21 44.73 -27.88
CA LYS A 464 -1.09 45.68 -27.96
C LYS A 464 0.24 44.92 -28.01
N LYS A 465 1.14 45.25 -28.90
CA LYS A 465 2.53 44.74 -28.91
C LYS A 465 3.49 45.62 -28.09
N GLN A 466 3.06 46.82 -27.77
CA GLN A 466 3.80 47.76 -26.90
C GLN A 466 2.90 48.09 -25.71
N VAL A 467 3.41 47.88 -24.51
CA VAL A 467 2.70 48.06 -23.23
C VAL A 467 3.51 49.00 -22.31
N LYS A 468 2.83 49.60 -21.35
CA LYS A 468 3.47 50.34 -20.25
C LYS A 468 3.40 49.50 -18.98
N PRO A 469 4.30 49.72 -18.00
CA PRO A 469 4.12 49.19 -16.65
C PRO A 469 2.72 49.56 -16.11
N GLY A 470 2.02 48.56 -15.52
CA GLY A 470 0.65 48.73 -15.01
C GLY A 470 -0.46 48.55 -16.07
N ASP A 471 -0.15 48.39 -17.37
CA ASP A 471 -1.14 48.20 -18.42
C ASP A 471 -1.86 46.85 -18.29
N ALA A 472 -3.17 46.84 -18.62
CA ALA A 472 -3.91 45.62 -18.88
C ALA A 472 -3.68 45.17 -20.33
N LEU A 473 -3.18 43.93 -20.47
CA LEU A 473 -2.95 43.26 -21.77
C LEU A 473 -4.05 42.24 -22.01
N GLN A 474 -4.80 42.42 -23.07
CA GLN A 474 -5.76 41.41 -23.53
C GLN A 474 -5.05 40.43 -24.45
N VAL A 475 -5.20 39.13 -24.13
CA VAL A 475 -4.62 38.00 -24.85
C VAL A 475 -5.73 37.11 -25.36
N ASP A 476 -5.84 36.95 -26.67
CA ASP A 476 -6.81 36.07 -27.32
C ASP A 476 -6.09 34.80 -27.79
N VAL A 477 -6.45 33.65 -27.20
CA VAL A 477 -5.91 32.35 -27.54
C VAL A 477 -6.90 31.59 -28.40
N ARG A 478 -6.50 31.23 -29.62
CA ARG A 478 -7.30 30.43 -30.52
C ARG A 478 -7.13 28.95 -30.22
N LEU A 479 -8.24 28.32 -29.84
CA LEU A 479 -8.31 26.89 -29.58
C LEU A 479 -9.01 26.19 -30.74
N LYS A 480 -8.41 25.09 -31.21
CA LYS A 480 -8.94 24.23 -32.27
C LYS A 480 -9.32 22.88 -31.71
N PRO A 481 -10.62 22.64 -31.41
CA PRO A 481 -11.09 21.34 -31.00
C PRO A 481 -10.84 20.28 -32.08
N PHE A 482 -10.74 19.00 -31.69
CA PHE A 482 -10.64 17.89 -32.64
C PHE A 482 -11.89 17.84 -33.53
N THR A 483 -13.07 18.05 -32.95
CA THR A 483 -14.34 18.18 -33.67
C THR A 483 -15.00 19.51 -33.31
N GLY A 484 -15.53 20.20 -34.32
CA GLY A 484 -16.20 21.49 -34.14
C GLY A 484 -15.38 22.68 -34.65
N GLU A 485 -15.92 23.88 -34.44
CA GLU A 485 -15.32 25.13 -34.90
C GLU A 485 -14.26 25.63 -33.91
N CYS A 486 -13.27 26.35 -34.46
CA CYS A 486 -12.28 27.05 -33.64
C CYS A 486 -12.96 28.17 -32.84
N PHE A 487 -12.54 28.35 -31.60
CA PHE A 487 -13.01 29.42 -30.75
C PHE A 487 -11.87 30.16 -30.07
N TYR A 488 -12.17 31.36 -29.54
CA TYR A 488 -11.17 32.15 -28.82
C TYR A 488 -11.47 32.15 -27.33
N GLN A 489 -10.41 31.97 -26.54
CA GLN A 489 -10.43 32.19 -25.10
C GLN A 489 -9.66 33.49 -24.82
N THR A 490 -10.37 34.49 -24.33
CA THR A 490 -9.78 35.81 -24.01
C THR A 490 -9.34 35.85 -22.56
N VAL A 491 -8.15 36.34 -22.32
CA VAL A 491 -7.53 36.49 -21.00
C VAL A 491 -7.03 37.91 -20.84
N THR A 492 -7.30 38.53 -19.70
CA THR A 492 -6.70 39.84 -19.36
C THR A 492 -5.59 39.61 -18.35
N MET A 493 -4.38 40.06 -18.67
CA MET A 493 -3.19 40.00 -17.80
C MET A 493 -2.77 41.40 -17.41
N GLN A 494 -2.37 41.59 -16.15
CA GLN A 494 -1.79 42.86 -15.69
C GLN A 494 -0.27 42.81 -15.84
N ILE A 495 0.28 43.82 -16.52
CA ILE A 495 1.72 44.02 -16.60
C ILE A 495 2.15 44.63 -15.27
N PRO A 496 3.13 44.04 -14.55
CA PRO A 496 3.58 44.62 -13.28
C PRO A 496 4.09 46.05 -13.43
N GLU A 497 3.86 46.90 -12.43
CA GLU A 497 4.23 48.32 -12.43
C GLU A 497 5.75 48.53 -12.37
N ASP A 498 6.49 47.57 -11.86
CA ASP A 498 7.92 47.63 -11.60
C ASP A 498 8.80 47.01 -12.70
N ILE A 499 8.23 46.77 -13.90
CA ILE A 499 8.99 46.33 -15.06
C ILE A 499 9.76 47.48 -15.69
N LEU A 500 11.03 47.22 -16.01
CA LEU A 500 11.90 48.24 -16.63
C LEU A 500 11.45 48.54 -18.06
N PRO A 501 11.28 49.81 -18.43
CA PRO A 501 11.10 50.23 -19.81
C PRO A 501 12.23 49.72 -20.71
N GLY A 502 11.90 49.35 -21.94
CA GLY A 502 12.85 48.73 -22.89
C GLY A 502 12.92 47.20 -22.78
N SER A 503 12.28 46.59 -21.79
CA SER A 503 12.23 45.11 -21.65
C SER A 503 11.44 44.48 -22.78
N MET A 504 11.94 43.31 -23.23
CA MET A 504 11.18 42.40 -24.13
C MET A 504 10.63 41.26 -23.29
N LEU A 505 9.32 41.02 -23.36
CA LEU A 505 8.62 39.95 -22.63
C LEU A 505 7.96 39.00 -23.62
N ASN A 506 7.91 37.71 -23.28
CA ASN A 506 7.17 36.73 -24.06
C ASN A 506 5.85 36.36 -23.33
N VAL A 507 4.74 36.56 -24.04
CA VAL A 507 3.44 36.05 -23.60
C VAL A 507 3.28 34.67 -24.19
N THR A 508 3.17 33.65 -23.34
CA THR A 508 3.08 32.24 -23.74
C THR A 508 1.74 31.65 -23.31
N ALA A 509 0.97 31.12 -24.24
CA ALA A 509 -0.17 30.26 -23.98
C ALA A 509 0.27 28.80 -24.14
N CYS A 510 0.01 27.95 -23.15
CA CYS A 510 0.48 26.56 -23.17
C CYS A 510 -0.44 25.61 -22.42
N ASP A 511 -0.27 24.31 -22.72
CA ASP A 511 -0.87 23.19 -22.02
C ASP A 511 -0.16 22.89 -20.69
N ALA A 512 -0.71 21.93 -19.91
CA ALA A 512 -0.20 21.54 -18.61
C ALA A 512 1.23 20.98 -18.66
N MET A 513 1.54 20.14 -19.67
CA MET A 513 2.85 19.49 -19.79
C MET A 513 3.96 20.51 -20.06
N TYR A 514 3.72 21.41 -21.04
CA TYR A 514 4.66 22.47 -21.35
C TYR A 514 4.81 23.46 -20.20
N GLY A 515 3.68 23.81 -19.55
CA GLY A 515 3.67 24.68 -18.36
C GLY A 515 4.46 24.10 -17.19
N GLN A 516 4.34 22.79 -16.96
CA GLN A 516 5.10 22.11 -15.91
C GLN A 516 6.62 22.08 -16.23
N ALA A 517 6.98 21.82 -17.48
CA ALA A 517 8.38 21.87 -17.90
C ALA A 517 9.00 23.27 -17.69
N LEU A 518 8.25 24.33 -18.05
CA LEU A 518 8.68 25.71 -17.77
C LEU A 518 8.80 25.97 -16.26
N ASN A 519 7.87 25.46 -15.46
CA ASN A 519 7.92 25.60 -14.01
C ASN A 519 9.15 24.93 -13.40
N MET A 520 9.51 23.72 -13.85
CA MET A 520 10.73 23.03 -13.40
C MET A 520 12.00 23.81 -13.77
N GLY A 521 12.07 24.37 -14.97
CA GLY A 521 13.20 25.21 -15.38
C GLY A 521 13.29 26.53 -14.62
N ARG A 522 12.15 27.12 -14.23
CA ARG A 522 12.06 28.41 -13.57
C ARG A 522 12.33 28.35 -12.06
N SER A 523 11.94 27.26 -11.40
CA SER A 523 11.93 27.16 -9.95
C SER A 523 12.06 25.72 -9.44
N ALA A 524 13.11 25.02 -9.86
CA ALA A 524 13.34 23.61 -9.52
C ALA A 524 13.21 23.32 -8.00
N GLY A 525 13.71 24.21 -7.15
CA GLY A 525 13.63 24.04 -5.69
C GLY A 525 12.23 24.11 -5.08
N LYS A 526 11.23 24.64 -5.81
CA LYS A 526 9.85 24.73 -5.33
C LYS A 526 9.12 23.37 -5.40
N TYR A 527 9.63 22.42 -6.19
CA TYR A 527 9.06 21.09 -6.39
C TYR A 527 9.68 20.02 -5.49
N LEU A 528 10.47 20.42 -4.49
CA LEU A 528 11.06 19.56 -3.47
C LEU A 528 10.44 19.90 -2.10
N PRO A 529 9.30 19.28 -1.73
CA PRO A 529 8.67 19.53 -0.45
C PRO A 529 9.63 19.16 0.70
N THR A 530 9.72 20.03 1.70
CA THR A 530 10.54 19.82 2.90
C THR A 530 9.70 19.50 4.14
N ASN A 531 8.39 19.55 4.03
CA ASN A 531 7.44 19.15 5.06
C ASN A 531 6.13 18.65 4.42
N PHE A 532 5.26 18.10 5.25
CA PHE A 532 4.03 17.47 4.79
C PHE A 532 3.03 18.48 4.20
N GLU A 533 2.92 19.68 4.76
CA GLU A 533 2.03 20.74 4.24
C GLU A 533 2.44 21.16 2.83
N GLN A 534 3.75 21.31 2.58
CA GLN A 534 4.25 21.61 1.24
C GLN A 534 3.99 20.47 0.26
N LEU A 535 4.05 19.20 0.72
CA LEU A 535 3.70 18.05 -0.10
C LEU A 535 2.21 18.07 -0.48
N LEU A 536 1.32 18.35 0.48
CA LEU A 536 -0.12 18.47 0.21
C LEU A 536 -0.38 19.61 -0.77
N HIS A 537 0.22 20.78 -0.53
CA HIS A 537 0.09 21.94 -1.42
C HIS A 537 0.61 21.63 -2.83
N TYR A 538 1.72 20.91 -2.95
CA TYR A 538 2.24 20.48 -4.25
C TYR A 538 1.25 19.58 -4.99
N VAL A 539 0.71 18.57 -4.31
CA VAL A 539 -0.24 17.60 -4.91
C VAL A 539 -1.56 18.28 -5.32
N GLU A 540 -2.12 19.15 -4.48
CA GLU A 540 -3.37 19.86 -4.76
C GLU A 540 -3.26 20.88 -5.89
N ASN A 541 -2.05 21.41 -6.12
CA ASN A 541 -1.77 22.41 -7.14
C ASN A 541 -1.08 21.84 -8.40
N MET A 542 -1.16 20.52 -8.60
CA MET A 542 -0.69 19.92 -9.86
C MET A 542 -1.48 20.45 -11.05
N GLU A 543 -0.77 20.75 -12.14
CA GLU A 543 -1.41 21.30 -13.35
C GLU A 543 -2.35 20.27 -13.99
N ARG A 544 -3.54 20.74 -14.39
CA ARG A 544 -4.56 19.88 -15.00
C ARG A 544 -4.50 19.98 -16.52
N ASN A 545 -4.66 18.86 -17.22
CA ASN A 545 -4.59 18.79 -18.68
C ASN A 545 -5.64 19.65 -19.40
N ASN A 546 -6.70 20.06 -18.72
CA ASN A 546 -7.73 20.96 -19.26
C ASN A 546 -7.52 22.42 -18.87
N SER A 547 -6.37 22.77 -18.31
CA SER A 547 -6.08 24.16 -17.93
C SER A 547 -5.30 24.86 -19.04
N LEU A 548 -5.90 25.89 -19.64
CA LEU A 548 -5.16 26.83 -20.48
C LEU A 548 -4.35 27.76 -19.58
N MET A 549 -3.03 27.69 -19.70
CA MET A 549 -2.14 28.59 -18.99
C MET A 549 -1.66 29.68 -19.94
N VAL A 550 -1.90 30.96 -19.55
CA VAL A 550 -1.33 32.12 -20.21
C VAL A 550 -0.37 32.78 -19.24
N ARG A 551 0.89 32.91 -19.64
CA ARG A 551 1.97 33.35 -18.75
C ARG A 551 2.92 34.33 -19.41
N ILE A 552 3.49 35.18 -18.58
CA ILE A 552 4.57 36.12 -18.93
C ILE A 552 5.72 35.87 -17.98
N LEU A 553 6.85 35.37 -18.51
CA LEU A 553 8.06 35.21 -17.72
C LEU A 553 8.72 36.58 -17.54
N LEU A 554 8.98 36.97 -16.30
CA LEU A 554 9.64 38.22 -15.95
C LEU A 554 11.14 37.99 -15.79
N HIS A 555 11.94 38.99 -16.17
CA HIS A 555 13.42 38.95 -16.01
C HIS A 555 13.87 39.22 -14.57
N LYS A 556 12.95 39.24 -13.61
CA LYS A 556 13.24 39.39 -12.20
C LYS A 556 13.76 38.09 -11.62
N LYS A 557 14.92 38.16 -11.00
CA LYS A 557 15.55 37.05 -10.30
C LYS A 557 15.10 37.01 -8.84
N GLY A 558 14.70 35.86 -8.38
CA GLY A 558 14.43 35.52 -7.01
C GLY A 558 15.19 34.26 -6.62
N VAL A 559 14.83 33.69 -5.48
CA VAL A 559 15.37 32.41 -5.00
C VAL A 559 14.23 31.55 -4.47
N THR A 560 14.42 30.25 -4.56
CA THR A 560 13.68 29.28 -3.77
C THR A 560 14.51 28.91 -2.55
N TYR A 561 13.88 28.80 -1.40
CA TYR A 561 14.50 28.35 -0.17
C TYR A 561 13.58 27.37 0.56
N LYS A 562 14.05 26.17 0.82
CA LYS A 562 13.27 25.10 1.49
C LYS A 562 11.85 24.94 0.92
N GLY A 563 11.73 24.85 -0.41
CA GLY A 563 10.45 24.65 -1.10
C GLY A 563 9.58 25.90 -1.28
N GLU A 564 9.93 27.03 -0.68
CA GLU A 564 9.22 28.29 -0.83
C GLU A 564 9.92 29.21 -1.84
N GLY A 565 9.11 29.97 -2.60
CA GLY A 565 9.61 30.89 -3.62
C GLY A 565 9.56 32.34 -3.18
N PHE A 566 10.69 33.05 -3.31
CA PHE A 566 10.82 34.48 -3.06
C PHE A 566 11.15 35.19 -4.38
N PRO A 567 10.13 35.57 -5.17
CA PRO A 567 10.32 36.04 -6.56
C PRO A 567 10.90 37.44 -6.67
N SER A 568 10.72 38.29 -5.64
CA SER A 568 11.12 39.71 -5.68
C SER A 568 11.91 40.09 -4.43
N LEU A 569 13.18 39.72 -4.40
CA LEU A 569 14.09 40.10 -3.30
C LEU A 569 14.91 41.34 -3.64
N PRO A 570 15.21 42.22 -2.65
CA PRO A 570 16.22 43.26 -2.81
C PRO A 570 17.55 42.66 -3.24
N THR A 571 18.28 43.40 -4.11
CA THR A 571 19.54 42.91 -4.72
C THR A 571 20.58 42.50 -3.69
N SER A 572 20.62 43.16 -2.55
CA SER A 572 21.51 42.84 -1.42
C SER A 572 21.19 41.48 -0.79
N ILE A 573 19.91 41.20 -0.55
CA ILE A 573 19.45 39.91 0.01
C ILE A 573 19.64 38.79 -1.04
N LEU A 574 19.31 39.06 -2.30
CA LEU A 574 19.52 38.11 -3.40
C LEU A 574 21.00 37.71 -3.51
N SER A 575 21.93 38.69 -3.41
CA SER A 575 23.36 38.40 -3.44
C SER A 575 23.79 37.52 -2.27
N ILE A 576 23.36 37.82 -1.05
CA ILE A 576 23.69 37.03 0.14
C ILE A 576 23.19 35.60 0.00
N MET A 577 21.94 35.42 -0.41
CA MET A 577 21.34 34.10 -0.56
C MET A 577 21.97 33.31 -1.73
N SER A 578 22.27 33.95 -2.87
CA SER A 578 22.89 33.33 -4.04
C SER A 578 24.32 32.85 -3.83
N TYR A 579 25.06 33.49 -2.91
CA TYR A 579 26.43 33.12 -2.55
C TYR A 579 26.50 32.14 -1.37
N SER A 580 25.39 31.88 -0.69
CA SER A 580 25.39 30.90 0.40
C SER A 580 25.44 29.48 -0.17
N ASN A 581 26.42 28.69 0.27
CA ASN A 581 26.51 27.24 -0.04
C ASN A 581 25.48 26.41 0.75
N GLN A 582 24.38 27.00 1.21
CA GLN A 582 23.34 26.29 1.94
C GLN A 582 22.52 25.40 0.97
N SER A 583 22.38 24.15 1.34
CA SER A 583 21.49 23.23 0.62
C SER A 583 20.04 23.75 0.62
N GLY A 584 19.33 23.57 -0.48
CA GLY A 584 17.92 23.97 -0.61
C GLY A 584 17.68 25.40 -1.14
N ILE A 585 18.73 26.13 -1.55
CA ILE A 585 18.59 27.39 -2.28
C ILE A 585 18.70 27.10 -3.79
N GLY A 586 17.73 27.59 -4.55
CA GLY A 586 17.70 27.48 -6.01
C GLY A 586 17.29 28.79 -6.68
N PRO A 587 17.61 28.97 -7.99
CA PRO A 587 17.17 30.14 -8.72
C PRO A 587 15.65 30.13 -8.92
N LEU A 588 15.05 31.31 -8.89
CA LEU A 588 13.65 31.55 -9.20
C LEU A 588 13.54 32.70 -10.18
N PHE A 589 12.77 32.52 -11.24
CA PHE A 589 12.35 33.62 -12.12
C PHE A 589 10.89 33.93 -11.86
N ASP A 590 10.56 35.21 -11.69
CA ASP A 590 9.19 35.65 -11.44
C ASP A 590 8.32 35.56 -12.70
N GLU A 591 7.03 35.43 -12.53
CA GLU A 591 6.05 35.32 -13.62
C GLU A 591 4.70 35.91 -13.26
N VAL A 592 3.97 36.34 -14.28
CA VAL A 592 2.54 36.54 -14.23
C VAL A 592 1.87 35.39 -14.94
N ILE A 593 0.97 34.69 -14.27
CA ILE A 593 0.26 33.52 -14.83
C ILE A 593 -1.22 33.59 -14.55
N THR A 594 -2.02 33.30 -15.57
CA THR A 594 -3.46 33.07 -15.46
C THR A 594 -3.80 31.68 -15.96
N ARG A 595 -4.63 30.96 -15.19
CA ARG A 595 -5.11 29.62 -15.49
C ARG A 595 -6.61 29.65 -15.77
N ILE A 596 -7.03 29.08 -16.88
CA ILE A 596 -8.44 29.02 -17.28
C ILE A 596 -8.81 27.56 -17.50
N PRO A 597 -9.76 27.02 -16.74
CA PRO A 597 -10.26 25.68 -16.96
C PRO A 597 -11.06 25.63 -18.26
N THR A 598 -10.88 24.56 -19.03
CA THR A 598 -11.65 24.28 -20.25
C THR A 598 -12.33 22.91 -20.14
N SER A 599 -13.19 22.59 -21.08
CA SER A 599 -13.78 21.24 -21.20
C SER A 599 -12.91 20.27 -22.03
N TYR A 600 -11.75 20.73 -22.51
CA TYR A 600 -10.88 19.98 -23.42
C TYR A 600 -9.54 19.65 -22.77
N VAL A 601 -9.01 18.48 -23.07
CA VAL A 601 -7.58 18.20 -22.87
C VAL A 601 -6.80 19.04 -23.86
N LEU A 602 -6.01 19.98 -23.37
CA LEU A 602 -5.25 20.91 -24.19
C LEU A 602 -3.89 20.32 -24.57
N THR A 603 -3.44 20.64 -25.80
CA THR A 603 -2.10 20.30 -26.29
C THR A 603 -1.51 21.47 -27.04
N GLY A 604 -0.18 21.62 -26.95
CA GLY A 604 0.57 22.63 -27.68
C GLY A 604 0.86 23.91 -26.90
N ASN A 605 1.66 24.76 -27.52
CA ASN A 605 2.02 26.06 -26.98
C ASN A 605 2.22 27.07 -28.09
N GLN A 606 1.98 28.34 -27.77
CA GLN A 606 2.21 29.48 -28.66
C GLN A 606 2.78 30.64 -27.87
N SER A 607 3.71 31.39 -28.45
CA SER A 607 4.33 32.56 -27.81
C SER A 607 4.33 33.76 -28.73
N ILE A 608 4.15 34.94 -28.15
CA ILE A 608 4.25 36.22 -28.87
C ILE A 608 5.07 37.21 -28.03
N PRO A 609 6.09 37.88 -28.65
CA PRO A 609 6.86 38.91 -27.97
C PRO A 609 6.08 40.22 -27.88
N ILE A 610 6.23 40.91 -26.74
CA ILE A 610 5.77 42.28 -26.49
C ILE A 610 6.93 43.13 -25.95
N SER A 611 6.92 44.44 -26.23
CA SER A 611 7.90 45.40 -25.68
C SER A 611 7.26 46.28 -24.61
N VAL A 612 8.01 46.59 -23.58
CA VAL A 612 7.62 47.56 -22.53
C VAL A 612 8.18 48.92 -22.87
N LYS A 613 7.33 49.97 -22.88
CA LYS A 613 7.69 51.36 -23.13
C LYS A 613 7.91 52.13 -21.84
#